data_ac901df12e9b76bf7b0821286d29e113
#
_entry.id   ac901df12e9b76bf7b0821286d29e113
#
_cell.length_a   1.000
_cell.length_b   1.000
_cell.length_c   1.000
_cell.angle_alpha   90.00
_cell.angle_beta   90.00
_cell.angle_gamma   90.00
#
_symmetry.space_group_name_H-M   'P 1'
#
loop_
_entity.id
_entity.type
_entity.pdbx_description
1 polymer ?
#
loop_
_entity_poly.entity_id
_entity_poly.type
_entity_poly.pdbx_seq_one_letter_code
_entity_poly.pdbx_strand_id
1 'polypeptide(L)'
;ENAKFFLGHFPIFLYNNAMAEQEEQFFKRRALTEAGAAYSVGAVLPVLASLLIGFIAALAAGEGYSSAAWYRFLAYLLPQICFAAAAIVFFRRSKVSVRGVYRGCRWYYFPVALLLQFGLMFSLSELNNLFVGFLESFGYTNQTTPLPPLDGWYLLPALLIIAVLPAIFEETLFRGILVGRMSASGWGTAATLLISGALFSLFHGNPAQTIYQFICGVCFALLVVRAGSILPSMAAHFANNALIVILTSTGYGTEGGWVMPQAWNIGLIVSSAVCLAASLVFLLFLDKSNARKGGVRDGKYFFFAAAVGIAVCAVQWIVVLITGFTA
;
A
#
# COMPACT_ATOMS: atom_id res chain seq x y z
N GLU A 1 16.75 40.34 54.97
CA GLU A 1 15.37 40.27 54.35
C GLU A 1 15.37 40.22 52.83
N ASN A 2 16.21 39.40 52.14
CA ASN A 2 16.17 39.27 50.67
C ASN A 2 16.62 37.86 50.19
N ALA A 3 16.30 36.79 50.89
CA ALA A 3 16.68 35.42 50.49
C ALA A 3 15.50 34.44 50.29
N LYS A 4 14.27 34.92 50.16
CA LYS A 4 13.08 34.03 50.08
C LYS A 4 12.33 34.04 48.72
N PHE A 5 12.85 34.66 47.69
CA PHE A 5 12.08 34.81 46.42
C PHE A 5 12.60 33.95 45.23
N PHE A 6 13.58 33.06 45.42
CA PHE A 6 14.20 32.34 44.30
C PHE A 6 13.89 30.83 44.20
N LEU A 7 13.11 30.27 45.13
CA LEU A 7 12.89 28.81 45.20
C LEU A 7 11.52 28.32 44.75
N GLY A 8 10.61 29.24 44.34
CA GLY A 8 9.23 28.84 44.02
C GLY A 8 8.92 28.54 42.54
N HIS A 9 9.74 28.97 41.55
CA HIS A 9 9.40 28.87 40.13
C HIS A 9 10.13 27.75 39.40
N PHE A 10 11.25 27.24 39.90
CA PHE A 10 12.04 26.21 39.27
C PHE A 10 11.36 24.83 39.22
N PRO A 11 10.71 24.31 40.27
CA PRO A 11 10.07 23.00 40.22
C PRO A 11 8.81 22.97 39.33
N ILE A 12 8.06 24.05 39.23
CA ILE A 12 6.84 24.10 38.39
C ILE A 12 7.18 24.09 36.92
N PHE A 13 8.23 24.82 36.48
CA PHE A 13 8.67 24.83 35.09
C PHE A 13 9.24 23.48 34.67
N LEU A 14 10.06 22.84 35.49
CA LEU A 14 10.59 21.49 35.24
C LEU A 14 9.46 20.45 35.23
N TYR A 15 8.50 20.55 36.14
CA TYR A 15 7.34 19.67 36.20
C TYR A 15 6.47 19.80 34.94
N ASN A 16 6.17 21.02 34.50
CA ASN A 16 5.40 21.26 33.28
C ASN A 16 6.12 20.74 32.00
N ASN A 17 7.44 20.90 31.92
CA ASN A 17 8.24 20.36 30.80
C ASN A 17 8.25 18.81 30.82
N ALA A 18 8.43 18.18 31.98
CA ALA A 18 8.39 16.73 32.12
C ALA A 18 7.02 16.14 31.76
N MET A 19 5.94 16.81 32.14
CA MET A 19 4.58 16.40 31.76
C MET A 19 4.36 16.52 30.25
N ALA A 20 4.81 17.62 29.62
CA ALA A 20 4.70 17.82 28.18
C ALA A 20 5.50 16.76 27.39
N GLU A 21 6.71 16.41 27.87
CA GLU A 21 7.51 15.34 27.27
C GLU A 21 6.85 13.96 27.41
N GLN A 22 6.22 13.67 28.54
CA GLN A 22 5.48 12.42 28.76
C GLN A 22 4.26 12.34 27.85
N GLU A 23 3.50 13.40 27.69
CA GLU A 23 2.36 13.47 26.78
C GLU A 23 2.79 13.27 25.31
N GLU A 24 3.89 13.91 24.90
CA GLU A 24 4.44 13.73 23.56
C GLU A 24 4.89 12.29 23.31
N GLN A 25 5.59 11.67 24.26
CA GLN A 25 6.00 10.27 24.16
C GLN A 25 4.80 9.33 24.13
N PHE A 26 3.79 9.56 24.97
CA PHE A 26 2.53 8.79 24.94
C PHE A 26 1.85 8.89 23.58
N PHE A 27 1.75 10.10 23.02
CA PHE A 27 1.18 10.31 21.67
C PHE A 27 1.95 9.52 20.60
N LYS A 28 3.29 9.57 20.62
CA LYS A 28 4.14 8.86 19.65
C LYS A 28 3.96 7.34 19.72
N ARG A 29 3.96 6.77 20.93
CA ARG A 29 3.74 5.34 21.14
C ARG A 29 2.35 4.91 20.72
N ARG A 30 1.33 5.68 21.07
CA ARG A 30 -0.05 5.46 20.63
C ARG A 30 -0.15 5.49 19.10
N ALA A 31 0.48 6.43 18.42
CA ALA A 31 0.50 6.52 16.97
C ALA A 31 1.07 5.23 16.34
N LEU A 32 2.17 4.70 16.88
CA LEU A 32 2.78 3.45 16.40
C LEU A 32 1.87 2.24 16.64
N THR A 33 1.25 2.14 17.80
CA THR A 33 0.30 1.06 18.10
C THR A 33 -0.90 1.12 17.16
N GLU A 34 -1.44 2.31 16.90
CA GLU A 34 -2.55 2.51 15.97
C GLU A 34 -2.17 2.11 14.53
N ALA A 35 -0.95 2.45 14.08
CA ALA A 35 -0.45 2.04 12.76
C ALA A 35 -0.33 0.52 12.64
N GLY A 36 0.29 -0.13 13.63
CA GLY A 36 0.45 -1.58 13.63
C GLY A 36 -0.88 -2.33 13.72
N ALA A 37 -1.81 -1.85 14.57
CA ALA A 37 -3.14 -2.42 14.69
C ALA A 37 -3.95 -2.28 13.40
N ALA A 38 -3.87 -1.11 12.73
CA ALA A 38 -4.54 -0.90 11.45
C ALA A 38 -4.00 -1.85 10.37
N TYR A 39 -2.68 -2.08 10.33
CA TYR A 39 -2.07 -3.07 9.45
C TYR A 39 -2.58 -4.48 9.76
N SER A 40 -2.59 -4.91 11.04
CA SER A 40 -3.07 -6.23 11.44
C SER A 40 -4.54 -6.44 11.07
N VAL A 41 -5.41 -5.47 11.35
CA VAL A 41 -6.84 -5.56 10.99
C VAL A 41 -7.01 -5.61 9.47
N GLY A 42 -6.28 -4.75 8.73
CA GLY A 42 -6.30 -4.73 7.27
C GLY A 42 -5.83 -6.04 6.64
N ALA A 43 -4.86 -6.74 7.25
CA ALA A 43 -4.37 -8.01 6.77
C ALA A 43 -5.28 -9.20 7.13
N VAL A 44 -5.73 -9.26 8.38
CA VAL A 44 -6.48 -10.41 8.91
C VAL A 44 -7.93 -10.43 8.45
N LEU A 45 -8.60 -9.29 8.46
CA LEU A 45 -10.04 -9.21 8.17
C LEU A 45 -10.40 -9.70 6.76
N PRO A 46 -9.71 -9.30 5.68
CA PRO A 46 -9.98 -9.83 4.34
C PRO A 46 -9.75 -11.34 4.23
N VAL A 47 -8.71 -11.87 4.87
CA VAL A 47 -8.42 -13.31 4.84
C VAL A 47 -9.55 -14.11 5.50
N LEU A 48 -9.96 -13.71 6.71
CA LEU A 48 -11.07 -14.37 7.41
C LEU A 48 -12.38 -14.26 6.65
N ALA A 49 -12.66 -13.08 6.10
CA ALA A 49 -13.87 -12.87 5.30
C ALA A 49 -13.85 -13.70 4.02
N SER A 50 -12.72 -13.78 3.32
CA SER A 50 -12.57 -14.60 2.11
C SER A 50 -12.72 -16.10 2.39
N LEU A 51 -12.14 -16.59 3.49
CA LEU A 51 -12.31 -17.98 3.92
C LEU A 51 -13.77 -18.31 4.23
N LEU A 52 -14.44 -17.43 4.98
CA LEU A 52 -15.86 -17.61 5.33
C LEU A 52 -16.77 -17.60 4.09
N ILE A 53 -16.59 -16.61 3.22
CA ILE A 53 -17.41 -16.50 1.99
C ILE A 53 -17.10 -17.65 1.03
N GLY A 54 -15.82 -18.04 0.89
CA GLY A 54 -15.45 -19.21 0.09
C GLY A 54 -16.11 -20.50 0.59
N PHE A 55 -16.11 -20.71 1.91
CA PHE A 55 -16.77 -21.85 2.52
C PHE A 55 -18.31 -21.85 2.27
N ILE A 56 -18.95 -20.70 2.48
CA ILE A 56 -20.40 -20.55 2.22
C ILE A 56 -20.70 -20.78 0.73
N ALA A 57 -19.90 -20.23 -0.17
CA ALA A 57 -20.06 -20.40 -1.61
C ALA A 57 -19.92 -21.86 -2.05
N ALA A 58 -18.94 -22.58 -1.49
CA ALA A 58 -18.74 -24.00 -1.74
C ALA A 58 -19.97 -24.84 -1.31
N LEU A 59 -20.53 -24.53 -0.14
CA LEU A 59 -21.74 -25.22 0.35
C LEU A 59 -23.01 -24.90 -0.47
N ALA A 60 -23.16 -23.63 -0.88
CA ALA A 60 -24.39 -23.17 -1.53
C ALA A 60 -24.41 -23.42 -3.05
N ALA A 61 -23.25 -23.30 -3.74
CA ALA A 61 -23.15 -23.38 -5.19
C ALA A 61 -22.42 -24.64 -5.70
N GLY A 62 -21.85 -25.45 -4.81
CA GLY A 62 -21.15 -26.69 -5.18
C GLY A 62 -19.82 -26.45 -5.87
N GLU A 63 -19.31 -27.47 -6.56
CA GLU A 63 -18.04 -27.38 -7.29
C GLU A 63 -18.13 -26.38 -8.44
N GLY A 64 -17.03 -25.64 -8.69
CA GLY A 64 -16.93 -24.68 -9.80
C GLY A 64 -17.40 -23.25 -9.47
N TYR A 65 -17.88 -22.97 -8.26
CA TYR A 65 -18.29 -21.61 -7.87
C TYR A 65 -17.19 -20.56 -8.08
N SER A 66 -15.93 -20.95 -7.92
CA SER A 66 -14.77 -20.05 -8.05
C SER A 66 -14.58 -19.51 -9.47
N SER A 67 -15.11 -20.18 -10.49
CA SER A 67 -15.09 -19.74 -11.87
C SER A 67 -16.26 -18.80 -12.24
N ALA A 68 -17.31 -18.74 -11.39
CA ALA A 68 -18.47 -17.91 -11.65
C ALA A 68 -18.14 -16.40 -11.55
N ALA A 69 -18.71 -15.61 -12.47
CA ALA A 69 -18.48 -14.16 -12.55
C ALA A 69 -18.78 -13.46 -11.22
N TRP A 70 -19.92 -13.76 -10.58
CA TRP A 70 -20.31 -13.15 -9.31
C TRP A 70 -19.29 -13.40 -8.21
N TYR A 71 -18.71 -14.61 -8.13
CA TYR A 71 -17.72 -14.95 -7.11
C TYR A 71 -16.39 -14.22 -7.35
N ARG A 72 -15.94 -14.15 -8.62
CA ARG A 72 -14.72 -13.40 -8.97
C ARG A 72 -14.87 -11.91 -8.63
N PHE A 73 -16.00 -11.27 -8.94
CA PHE A 73 -16.26 -9.89 -8.50
C PHE A 73 -16.27 -9.76 -6.98
N LEU A 74 -16.89 -10.71 -6.28
CA LEU A 74 -16.94 -10.71 -4.81
C LEU A 74 -15.54 -10.86 -4.20
N ALA A 75 -14.68 -11.70 -4.78
CA ALA A 75 -13.31 -11.90 -4.32
C ALA A 75 -12.46 -10.61 -4.36
N TYR A 76 -12.69 -9.74 -5.35
CA TYR A 76 -12.03 -8.43 -5.43
C TYR A 76 -12.72 -7.35 -4.59
N LEU A 77 -14.04 -7.41 -4.44
CA LEU A 77 -14.81 -6.43 -3.67
C LEU A 77 -14.65 -6.61 -2.16
N LEU A 78 -14.59 -7.84 -1.69
CA LEU A 78 -14.59 -8.17 -0.26
C LEU A 78 -13.41 -7.56 0.52
N PRO A 79 -12.16 -7.62 0.03
CA PRO A 79 -11.04 -6.92 0.66
C PRO A 79 -11.29 -5.41 0.77
N GLN A 80 -11.90 -4.78 -0.23
CA GLN A 80 -12.16 -3.35 -0.22
C GLN A 80 -13.19 -2.95 0.84
N ILE A 81 -14.22 -3.77 1.04
CA ILE A 81 -15.20 -3.60 2.13
C ILE A 81 -14.49 -3.71 3.49
N CYS A 82 -13.59 -4.68 3.64
CA CYS A 82 -12.82 -4.86 4.86
C CYS A 82 -11.90 -3.67 5.15
N PHE A 83 -11.24 -3.11 4.13
CA PHE A 83 -10.38 -1.92 4.28
C PHE A 83 -11.21 -0.68 4.64
N ALA A 84 -12.36 -0.51 4.00
CA ALA A 84 -13.29 0.57 4.34
C ALA A 84 -13.73 0.48 5.81
N ALA A 85 -14.12 -0.71 6.27
CA ALA A 85 -14.50 -0.95 7.66
C ALA A 85 -13.33 -0.68 8.63
N ALA A 86 -12.13 -1.16 8.33
CA ALA A 86 -10.93 -0.91 9.12
C ALA A 86 -10.62 0.61 9.21
N ALA A 87 -10.69 1.33 8.10
CA ALA A 87 -10.49 2.78 8.06
C ALA A 87 -11.54 3.53 8.87
N ILE A 88 -12.81 3.17 8.76
CA ILE A 88 -13.91 3.78 9.54
C ILE A 88 -13.67 3.59 11.04
N VAL A 89 -13.33 2.36 11.47
CA VAL A 89 -13.04 2.05 12.88
C VAL A 89 -11.83 2.85 13.36
N PHE A 90 -10.77 2.92 12.53
CA PHE A 90 -9.59 3.72 12.85
C PHE A 90 -9.95 5.20 13.07
N PHE A 91 -10.60 5.85 12.11
CA PHE A 91 -10.95 7.27 12.22
C PHE A 91 -11.85 7.59 13.41
N ARG A 92 -12.77 6.67 13.75
CA ARG A 92 -13.63 6.84 14.94
C ARG A 92 -12.87 6.73 16.26
N ARG A 93 -11.83 5.88 16.32
CA ARG A 93 -11.08 5.61 17.57
C ARG A 93 -9.85 6.50 17.77
N SER A 94 -9.15 6.85 16.69
CA SER A 94 -7.86 7.57 16.74
C SER A 94 -7.98 9.08 16.87
N LYS A 95 -9.16 9.65 16.68
CA LYS A 95 -9.42 11.11 16.57
C LYS A 95 -8.63 11.78 15.44
N VAL A 96 -8.09 10.99 14.49
CA VAL A 96 -7.45 11.55 13.28
C VAL A 96 -8.53 12.08 12.35
N SER A 97 -8.33 13.30 11.86
CA SER A 97 -9.29 13.92 10.95
C SER A 97 -9.21 13.28 9.56
N VAL A 98 -10.35 12.80 9.06
CA VAL A 98 -10.47 12.33 7.66
C VAL A 98 -10.04 13.44 6.69
N ARG A 99 -10.50 14.68 6.91
CA ARG A 99 -10.10 15.85 6.10
C ARG A 99 -8.58 16.08 6.13
N GLY A 100 -7.90 15.77 7.25
CA GLY A 100 -6.46 15.90 7.37
C GLY A 100 -5.70 14.87 6.51
N VAL A 101 -6.25 13.67 6.34
CA VAL A 101 -5.67 12.60 5.50
C VAL A 101 -5.89 12.91 4.01
N TYR A 102 -7.10 13.35 3.64
CA TYR A 102 -7.48 13.70 2.26
C TYR A 102 -7.26 15.18 1.93
N ARG A 103 -6.34 15.84 2.63
CA ARG A 103 -6.05 17.25 2.37
C ARG A 103 -5.47 17.47 0.97
N GLY A 104 -5.76 18.62 0.38
CA GLY A 104 -5.18 19.04 -0.89
C GLY A 104 -3.65 19.20 -0.81
N CYS A 105 -3.01 19.16 -1.96
CA CYS A 105 -1.58 19.42 -2.14
C CYS A 105 -1.35 20.34 -3.33
N ARG A 106 -0.08 20.68 -3.59
CA ARG A 106 0.27 21.45 -4.79
C ARG A 106 -0.03 20.63 -6.05
N TRP A 107 -0.61 21.25 -7.04
CA TRP A 107 -1.13 20.58 -8.25
C TRP A 107 -0.09 19.78 -9.04
N TYR A 108 1.18 20.21 -9.03
CA TYR A 108 2.25 19.55 -9.77
C TYR A 108 2.58 18.13 -9.27
N TYR A 109 2.14 17.74 -8.08
CA TYR A 109 2.32 16.37 -7.62
C TYR A 109 1.47 15.36 -8.40
N PHE A 110 0.38 15.79 -9.04
CA PHE A 110 -0.43 14.89 -9.87
C PHE A 110 0.29 14.45 -11.16
N PRO A 111 0.83 15.35 -12.00
CA PRO A 111 1.64 14.93 -13.13
C PRO A 111 2.90 14.14 -12.71
N VAL A 112 3.58 14.51 -11.60
CA VAL A 112 4.70 13.73 -11.07
C VAL A 112 4.24 12.31 -10.68
N ALA A 113 3.08 12.17 -10.05
CA ALA A 113 2.51 10.87 -9.68
C ALA A 113 2.20 9.99 -10.91
N LEU A 114 1.62 10.57 -11.97
CA LEU A 114 1.32 9.85 -13.21
C LEU A 114 2.59 9.47 -13.99
N LEU A 115 3.59 10.34 -14.05
CA LEU A 115 4.89 10.02 -14.66
C LEU A 115 5.64 8.94 -13.88
N LEU A 116 5.61 9.03 -12.54
CA LEU A 116 6.16 8.01 -11.65
C LEU A 116 5.48 6.66 -11.90
N GLN A 117 4.13 6.64 -11.95
CA GLN A 117 3.37 5.43 -12.19
C GLN A 117 3.60 4.84 -13.58
N PHE A 118 3.65 5.67 -14.62
CA PHE A 118 4.01 5.25 -15.96
C PHE A 118 5.38 4.56 -15.98
N GLY A 119 6.36 5.15 -15.29
CA GLY A 119 7.68 4.57 -15.15
C GLY A 119 7.68 3.24 -14.38
N LEU A 120 6.98 3.17 -13.26
CA LEU A 120 6.87 1.93 -12.48
C LEU A 120 6.19 0.83 -13.29
N MET A 121 5.13 1.15 -14.02
CA MET A 121 4.34 0.15 -14.74
C MET A 121 5.10 -0.48 -15.90
N PHE A 122 5.83 0.28 -16.70
CA PHE A 122 6.43 -0.24 -17.93
C PHE A 122 7.93 -0.53 -17.82
N SER A 123 8.72 0.27 -17.10
CA SER A 123 10.14 -0.03 -16.94
C SER A 123 10.42 -0.99 -15.77
N LEU A 124 9.67 -0.92 -14.66
CA LEU A 124 9.86 -1.83 -13.54
C LEU A 124 9.27 -3.21 -13.81
N SER A 125 8.25 -3.32 -14.68
CA SER A 125 7.71 -4.63 -15.06
C SER A 125 8.76 -5.53 -15.69
N GLU A 126 9.72 -4.98 -16.46
CA GLU A 126 10.80 -5.79 -17.04
C GLU A 126 11.71 -6.38 -15.95
N LEU A 127 12.01 -5.61 -14.90
CA LEU A 127 12.73 -6.15 -13.75
C LEU A 127 11.92 -7.25 -13.04
N ASN A 128 10.61 -7.08 -12.94
CA ASN A 128 9.74 -8.09 -12.36
C ASN A 128 9.65 -9.33 -13.24
N ASN A 129 9.59 -9.19 -14.55
CA ASN A 129 9.62 -10.32 -15.50
C ASN A 129 10.92 -11.12 -15.38
N LEU A 130 12.07 -10.44 -15.24
CA LEU A 130 13.35 -11.12 -14.97
C LEU A 130 13.32 -11.89 -13.66
N PHE A 131 12.74 -11.32 -12.62
CA PHE A 131 12.61 -12.00 -11.32
C PHE A 131 11.65 -13.19 -11.39
N VAL A 132 10.53 -13.08 -12.08
CA VAL A 132 9.60 -14.19 -12.30
C VAL A 132 10.28 -15.28 -13.10
N GLY A 133 10.96 -14.96 -14.20
CA GLY A 133 11.73 -15.93 -15.01
C GLY A 133 12.84 -16.63 -14.20
N PHE A 134 13.45 -15.91 -13.25
CA PHE A 134 14.39 -16.54 -12.31
C PHE A 134 13.69 -17.58 -11.43
N LEU A 135 12.54 -17.27 -10.85
CA LEU A 135 11.76 -18.24 -10.06
C LEU A 135 11.31 -19.43 -10.90
N GLU A 136 10.83 -19.19 -12.13
CA GLU A 136 10.41 -20.22 -13.07
C GLU A 136 11.56 -21.17 -13.46
N SER A 137 12.80 -20.66 -13.53
CA SER A 137 13.99 -21.51 -13.79
C SER A 137 14.24 -22.56 -12.71
N PHE A 138 13.65 -22.40 -11.52
CA PHE A 138 13.64 -23.38 -10.42
C PHE A 138 12.35 -24.21 -10.35
N GLY A 139 11.46 -24.08 -11.35
CA GLY A 139 10.20 -24.82 -11.40
C GLY A 139 9.02 -24.12 -10.70
N TYR A 140 9.13 -22.83 -10.42
CA TYR A 140 8.01 -22.07 -9.85
C TYR A 140 6.98 -21.73 -10.94
N THR A 141 5.71 -22.03 -10.67
CA THR A 141 4.58 -21.60 -11.49
C THR A 141 3.88 -20.42 -10.82
N ASN A 142 3.82 -19.28 -11.51
CA ASN A 142 3.20 -18.06 -10.95
C ASN A 142 1.70 -18.27 -10.76
N GLN A 143 1.26 -18.19 -9.50
CA GLN A 143 -0.15 -18.31 -9.12
C GLN A 143 -0.81 -16.92 -9.18
N THR A 144 -1.72 -16.73 -10.12
CA THR A 144 -2.49 -15.48 -10.25
C THR A 144 -3.95 -15.69 -9.90
N THR A 145 -4.54 -14.72 -9.19
CA THR A 145 -5.99 -14.73 -8.99
C THR A 145 -6.68 -14.33 -10.29
N PRO A 146 -7.56 -15.18 -10.85
CA PRO A 146 -8.25 -14.86 -12.09
C PRO A 146 -9.09 -13.58 -11.96
N LEU A 147 -8.96 -12.68 -12.95
CA LEU A 147 -9.81 -11.50 -13.04
C LEU A 147 -11.26 -11.91 -13.30
N PRO A 148 -12.25 -11.10 -12.86
CA PRO A 148 -13.63 -11.26 -13.30
C PRO A 148 -13.73 -11.01 -14.81
N PRO A 149 -14.86 -11.38 -15.47
CA PRO A 149 -15.10 -11.00 -16.86
C PRO A 149 -14.92 -9.50 -17.07
N LEU A 150 -14.30 -9.11 -18.18
CA LEU A 150 -13.99 -7.71 -18.52
C LEU A 150 -14.70 -7.27 -19.81
N ASP A 151 -15.47 -8.15 -20.44
CA ASP A 151 -16.19 -7.91 -21.68
C ASP A 151 -17.53 -7.20 -21.46
N GLY A 152 -17.93 -6.40 -22.44
CA GLY A 152 -19.22 -5.72 -22.42
C GLY A 152 -19.43 -4.85 -21.19
N TRP A 153 -20.61 -5.00 -20.55
CA TRP A 153 -20.98 -4.20 -19.37
C TRP A 153 -20.18 -4.55 -18.10
N TYR A 154 -19.51 -5.70 -18.05
CA TYR A 154 -18.68 -6.12 -16.92
C TYR A 154 -17.46 -5.20 -16.71
N LEU A 155 -17.03 -4.49 -17.74
CA LEU A 155 -15.90 -3.56 -17.64
C LEU A 155 -16.15 -2.45 -16.58
N LEU A 156 -17.38 -1.93 -16.49
CA LEU A 156 -17.69 -0.86 -15.54
C LEU A 156 -17.57 -1.30 -14.08
N PRO A 157 -18.21 -2.39 -13.61
CA PRO A 157 -18.00 -2.87 -12.26
C PRO A 157 -16.55 -3.34 -12.02
N ALA A 158 -15.84 -3.87 -13.02
CA ALA A 158 -14.44 -4.22 -12.89
C ALA A 158 -13.57 -2.98 -12.63
N LEU A 159 -13.74 -1.89 -13.39
CA LEU A 159 -13.05 -0.62 -13.13
C LEU A 159 -13.35 -0.06 -11.74
N LEU A 160 -14.61 -0.11 -11.32
CA LEU A 160 -14.98 0.34 -9.97
C LEU A 160 -14.28 -0.49 -8.88
N ILE A 161 -14.37 -1.82 -8.97
CA ILE A 161 -13.96 -2.73 -7.90
C ILE A 161 -12.44 -2.93 -7.89
N ILE A 162 -11.79 -2.96 -9.05
CA ILE A 162 -10.36 -3.26 -9.19
C ILE A 162 -9.50 -2.00 -9.27
N ALA A 163 -10.04 -0.86 -9.74
CA ALA A 163 -9.25 0.36 -9.87
C ALA A 163 -9.65 1.46 -8.88
N VAL A 164 -10.95 1.82 -8.80
CA VAL A 164 -11.38 2.95 -7.96
C VAL A 164 -11.31 2.61 -6.48
N LEU A 165 -11.92 1.50 -6.05
CA LEU A 165 -12.00 1.16 -4.63
C LEU A 165 -10.62 0.88 -4.00
N PRO A 166 -9.69 0.13 -4.63
CA PRO A 166 -8.34 -0.04 -4.10
C PRO A 166 -7.58 1.29 -3.99
N ALA A 167 -7.64 2.15 -5.01
CA ALA A 167 -7.02 3.46 -4.95
C ALA A 167 -7.52 4.31 -3.77
N ILE A 168 -8.77 4.15 -3.36
CA ILE A 168 -9.32 4.84 -2.20
C ILE A 168 -8.92 4.14 -0.90
N PHE A 169 -9.25 2.86 -0.75
CA PHE A 169 -9.19 2.20 0.55
C PHE A 169 -7.78 1.68 0.91
N GLU A 170 -7.03 1.17 -0.06
CA GLU A 170 -5.65 0.75 0.19
C GLU A 170 -4.75 1.96 0.42
N GLU A 171 -4.89 3.05 -0.37
CA GLU A 171 -4.12 4.26 -0.11
C GLU A 171 -4.50 4.90 1.24
N THR A 172 -5.77 4.83 1.65
CA THR A 172 -6.17 5.28 2.98
C THR A 172 -5.49 4.45 4.07
N LEU A 173 -5.45 3.14 3.94
CA LEU A 173 -4.83 2.25 4.93
C LEU A 173 -3.31 2.42 4.96
N PHE A 174 -2.64 2.29 3.81
CA PHE A 174 -1.18 2.28 3.75
C PHE A 174 -0.57 3.67 3.84
N ARG A 175 -1.09 4.65 3.11
CA ARG A 175 -0.48 5.99 3.03
C ARG A 175 -1.11 6.94 4.03
N GLY A 176 -2.43 6.91 4.16
CA GLY A 176 -3.15 7.76 5.10
C GLY A 176 -2.89 7.36 6.56
N ILE A 177 -3.10 6.09 6.89
CA ILE A 177 -3.01 5.60 8.27
C ILE A 177 -1.57 5.16 8.58
N LEU A 178 -1.03 4.16 7.90
CA LEU A 178 0.25 3.56 8.24
C LEU A 178 1.40 4.58 8.14
N VAL A 179 1.67 5.12 6.95
CA VAL A 179 2.73 6.13 6.71
C VAL A 179 2.46 7.40 7.54
N GLY A 180 1.20 7.86 7.59
CA GLY A 180 0.82 9.04 8.37
C GLY A 180 1.11 8.89 9.85
N ARG A 181 0.80 7.76 10.47
CA ARG A 181 1.05 7.51 11.91
C ARG A 181 2.53 7.24 12.22
N MET A 182 3.26 6.51 11.36
CA MET A 182 4.72 6.36 11.47
C MET A 182 5.42 7.73 11.43
N SER A 183 5.04 8.58 10.47
CA SER A 183 5.57 9.95 10.38
C SER A 183 5.21 10.80 11.61
N ALA A 184 3.96 10.71 12.10
CA ALA A 184 3.53 11.45 13.29
C ALA A 184 4.24 11.00 14.57
N SER A 185 4.71 9.76 14.66
CA SER A 185 5.51 9.25 15.77
C SER A 185 6.96 9.77 15.78
N GLY A 186 7.38 10.45 14.70
CA GLY A 186 8.75 10.97 14.57
C GLY A 186 9.74 10.00 13.93
N TRP A 187 9.28 8.93 13.29
CA TRP A 187 10.17 8.07 12.48
C TRP A 187 10.79 8.86 11.32
N GLY A 188 12.04 8.56 11.03
CA GLY A 188 12.72 9.12 9.86
C GLY A 188 12.06 8.71 8.56
N THR A 189 12.13 9.58 7.55
CA THR A 189 11.51 9.33 6.26
C THR A 189 11.97 8.01 5.66
N ALA A 190 13.29 7.75 5.58
CA ALA A 190 13.80 6.50 4.98
C ALA A 190 13.25 5.25 5.66
N ALA A 191 13.22 5.22 7.01
CA ALA A 191 12.66 4.10 7.76
C ALA A 191 11.16 3.91 7.47
N THR A 192 10.40 5.00 7.44
CA THR A 192 8.97 4.98 7.12
C THR A 192 8.72 4.42 5.72
N LEU A 193 9.49 4.87 4.71
CA LEU A 193 9.35 4.41 3.33
C LEU A 193 9.65 2.91 3.20
N LEU A 194 10.79 2.47 3.72
CA LEU A 194 11.24 1.08 3.59
C LEU A 194 10.32 0.10 4.33
N ILE A 195 9.93 0.43 5.56
CA ILE A 195 9.03 -0.43 6.34
C ILE A 195 7.64 -0.47 5.73
N SER A 196 7.08 0.68 5.32
CA SER A 196 5.77 0.69 4.66
C SER A 196 5.78 -0.02 3.31
N GLY A 197 6.86 0.10 2.54
CA GLY A 197 7.05 -0.62 1.28
C GLY A 197 7.13 -2.14 1.48
N ALA A 198 7.90 -2.59 2.47
CA ALA A 198 8.00 -4.01 2.82
C ALA A 198 6.65 -4.59 3.27
N LEU A 199 5.91 -3.87 4.10
CA LEU A 199 4.59 -4.28 4.55
C LEU A 199 3.54 -4.28 3.41
N PHE A 200 3.64 -3.33 2.49
CA PHE A 200 2.79 -3.30 1.29
C PHE A 200 3.07 -4.47 0.37
N SER A 201 4.33 -4.79 0.15
CA SER A 201 4.74 -5.96 -0.63
C SER A 201 4.27 -7.28 0.00
N LEU A 202 4.53 -7.45 1.30
CA LEU A 202 4.11 -8.65 2.04
C LEU A 202 2.59 -8.83 2.04
N PHE A 203 1.86 -7.72 2.10
CA PHE A 203 0.39 -7.71 2.08
C PHE A 203 -0.20 -8.29 0.79
N HIS A 204 0.49 -8.19 -0.35
CA HIS A 204 0.05 -8.77 -1.62
C HIS A 204 0.15 -10.30 -1.64
N GLY A 205 0.90 -10.90 -0.71
CA GLY A 205 0.94 -12.35 -0.51
C GLY A 205 1.42 -13.17 -1.72
N ASN A 206 2.00 -12.53 -2.74
CA ASN A 206 2.46 -13.18 -3.97
C ASN A 206 3.98 -13.05 -4.14
N PRO A 207 4.74 -14.17 -4.10
CA PRO A 207 6.18 -14.16 -4.28
C PRO A 207 6.63 -13.50 -5.59
N ALA A 208 5.94 -13.74 -6.69
CA ALA A 208 6.27 -13.20 -8.00
C ALA A 208 6.13 -11.67 -8.09
N GLN A 209 5.36 -11.06 -7.18
CA GLN A 209 5.14 -9.60 -7.14
C GLN A 209 5.99 -8.91 -6.07
N THR A 210 6.76 -9.63 -5.28
CA THR A 210 7.44 -9.11 -4.08
C THR A 210 8.31 -7.89 -4.37
N ILE A 211 9.17 -7.95 -5.39
CA ILE A 211 10.09 -6.85 -5.75
C ILE A 211 9.30 -5.66 -6.29
N TYR A 212 8.35 -5.91 -7.19
CA TYR A 212 7.53 -4.88 -7.81
C TYR A 212 6.73 -4.11 -6.76
N GLN A 213 6.00 -4.82 -5.91
CA GLN A 213 5.16 -4.20 -4.88
C GLN A 213 5.97 -3.49 -3.79
N PHE A 214 7.17 -3.98 -3.48
CA PHE A 214 8.08 -3.28 -2.56
C PHE A 214 8.48 -1.91 -3.11
N ILE A 215 8.94 -1.87 -4.36
CA ILE A 215 9.38 -0.62 -4.99
C ILE A 215 8.21 0.35 -5.16
N CYS A 216 7.05 -0.12 -5.64
CA CYS A 216 5.83 0.69 -5.72
C CYS A 216 5.44 1.22 -4.33
N GLY A 217 5.49 0.38 -3.31
CA GLY A 217 5.21 0.74 -1.92
C GLY A 217 6.08 1.89 -1.41
N VAL A 218 7.39 1.81 -1.66
CA VAL A 218 8.37 2.84 -1.30
C VAL A 218 8.12 4.13 -2.09
N CYS A 219 7.91 4.04 -3.40
CA CYS A 219 7.72 5.21 -4.27
C CYS A 219 6.42 5.97 -3.92
N PHE A 220 5.33 5.27 -3.68
CA PHE A 220 4.07 5.91 -3.27
C PHE A 220 4.15 6.53 -1.88
N ALA A 221 4.84 5.86 -0.95
CA ALA A 221 5.08 6.46 0.37
C ALA A 221 5.95 7.73 0.27
N LEU A 222 6.99 7.73 -0.59
CA LEU A 222 7.81 8.91 -0.86
C LEU A 222 6.97 10.05 -1.43
N LEU A 223 6.15 9.77 -2.45
CA LEU A 223 5.25 10.74 -3.07
C LEU A 223 4.32 11.38 -2.02
N VAL A 224 3.71 10.56 -1.15
CA VAL A 224 2.80 11.03 -0.09
C VAL A 224 3.53 11.87 0.95
N VAL A 225 4.72 11.46 1.38
CA VAL A 225 5.53 12.26 2.32
C VAL A 225 5.86 13.63 1.70
N ARG A 226 6.29 13.68 0.43
CA ARG A 226 6.61 14.94 -0.26
C ARG A 226 5.39 15.83 -0.46
N ALA A 227 4.33 15.28 -1.00
CA ALA A 227 3.08 16.00 -1.25
C ALA A 227 2.37 16.43 0.05
N GLY A 228 2.60 15.71 1.14
CA GLY A 228 1.83 15.84 2.38
C GLY A 228 0.35 15.50 2.21
N SER A 229 0.00 14.69 1.23
CA SER A 229 -1.37 14.32 0.82
C SER A 229 -1.36 12.94 0.17
N ILE A 230 -2.41 12.15 0.36
CA ILE A 230 -2.56 10.85 -0.31
C ILE A 230 -3.16 10.97 -1.71
N LEU A 231 -3.71 12.12 -2.09
CA LEU A 231 -4.44 12.28 -3.36
C LEU A 231 -3.58 11.97 -4.60
N PRO A 232 -2.30 12.40 -4.69
CA PRO A 232 -1.46 12.02 -5.83
C PRO A 232 -1.19 10.52 -5.93
N SER A 233 -0.98 9.82 -4.80
CA SER A 233 -0.79 8.36 -4.82
C SER A 233 -2.08 7.62 -5.15
N MET A 234 -3.25 8.13 -4.74
CA MET A 234 -4.54 7.61 -5.19
C MET A 234 -4.70 7.73 -6.70
N ALA A 235 -4.32 8.88 -7.29
CA ALA A 235 -4.37 9.07 -8.73
C ALA A 235 -3.43 8.10 -9.48
N ALA A 236 -2.20 7.91 -8.98
CA ALA A 236 -1.24 6.96 -9.51
C ALA A 236 -1.75 5.51 -9.41
N HIS A 237 -2.27 5.11 -8.24
CA HIS A 237 -2.81 3.77 -8.01
C HIS A 237 -4.03 3.49 -8.90
N PHE A 238 -4.97 4.45 -8.98
CA PHE A 238 -6.10 4.35 -9.90
C PHE A 238 -5.64 4.18 -11.35
N ALA A 239 -4.69 5.01 -11.81
CA ALA A 239 -4.17 4.93 -13.18
C ALA A 239 -3.53 3.56 -13.46
N ASN A 240 -2.76 3.00 -12.50
CA ASN A 240 -2.20 1.66 -12.61
C ASN A 240 -3.27 0.60 -12.84
N ASN A 241 -4.21 0.51 -11.92
CA ASN A 241 -5.20 -0.55 -11.94
C ASN A 241 -6.19 -0.39 -13.09
N ALA A 242 -6.59 0.84 -13.40
CA ALA A 242 -7.46 1.12 -14.54
C ALA A 242 -6.81 0.73 -15.87
N LEU A 243 -5.51 1.05 -16.04
CA LEU A 243 -4.79 0.70 -17.25
C LEU A 243 -4.63 -0.82 -17.40
N ILE A 244 -4.33 -1.55 -16.30
CA ILE A 244 -4.30 -3.02 -16.32
C ILE A 244 -5.65 -3.59 -16.76
N VAL A 245 -6.76 -3.15 -16.14
CA VAL A 245 -8.11 -3.62 -16.48
C VAL A 245 -8.45 -3.33 -17.93
N ILE A 246 -8.16 -2.10 -18.43
CA ILE A 246 -8.44 -1.69 -19.81
C ILE A 246 -7.59 -2.50 -20.79
N LEU A 247 -6.28 -2.62 -20.58
CA LEU A 247 -5.40 -3.39 -21.47
C LEU A 247 -5.83 -4.86 -21.53
N THR A 248 -6.08 -5.48 -20.37
CA THR A 248 -6.55 -6.87 -20.31
C THR A 248 -7.91 -7.04 -21.01
N SER A 249 -8.83 -6.07 -20.88
CA SER A 249 -10.15 -6.13 -21.58
C SER A 249 -10.04 -6.08 -23.09
N THR A 250 -8.95 -5.52 -23.63
CA THR A 250 -8.66 -5.54 -25.07
C THR A 250 -7.94 -6.80 -25.53
N GLY A 251 -7.63 -7.73 -24.63
CA GLY A 251 -6.86 -8.93 -24.93
C GLY A 251 -5.34 -8.73 -24.90
N TYR A 252 -4.84 -7.56 -24.47
CA TYR A 252 -3.39 -7.33 -24.36
C TYR A 252 -2.75 -8.28 -23.34
N GLY A 253 -1.73 -9.03 -23.78
CA GLY A 253 -0.97 -9.93 -22.91
C GLY A 253 -1.75 -11.15 -22.41
N THR A 254 -2.93 -11.43 -22.94
CA THR A 254 -3.70 -12.64 -22.68
C THR A 254 -3.35 -13.76 -23.67
N GLU A 255 -3.64 -15.01 -23.30
CA GLU A 255 -3.43 -16.14 -24.20
C GLU A 255 -4.25 -15.97 -25.49
N GLY A 256 -3.58 -16.02 -26.64
CA GLY A 256 -4.20 -15.75 -27.95
C GLY A 256 -4.53 -14.29 -28.23
N GLY A 257 -4.24 -13.38 -27.32
CA GLY A 257 -4.46 -11.95 -27.49
C GLY A 257 -3.32 -11.25 -28.24
N TRP A 258 -3.39 -9.92 -28.32
CA TRP A 258 -2.38 -9.14 -28.99
C TRP A 258 -1.24 -8.72 -28.07
N VAL A 259 -0.06 -8.57 -28.65
CA VAL A 259 1.14 -8.03 -27.97
C VAL A 259 1.64 -6.82 -28.73
N MET A 260 2.27 -5.91 -27.99
CA MET A 260 2.85 -4.71 -28.59
C MET A 260 4.04 -5.08 -29.51
N PRO A 261 4.15 -4.53 -30.73
CA PRO A 261 5.32 -4.72 -31.57
C PRO A 261 6.61 -4.32 -30.84
N GLN A 262 7.69 -5.09 -31.04
CA GLN A 262 8.94 -4.95 -30.27
C GLN A 262 9.50 -3.51 -30.29
N ALA A 263 9.47 -2.83 -31.44
CA ALA A 263 9.98 -1.46 -31.53
C ALA A 263 9.19 -0.47 -30.65
N TRP A 264 7.87 -0.62 -30.57
CA TRP A 264 7.00 0.18 -29.72
C TRP A 264 7.22 -0.15 -28.24
N ASN A 265 7.39 -1.44 -27.92
CA ASN A 265 7.66 -1.89 -26.55
C ASN A 265 8.99 -1.33 -26.04
N ILE A 266 10.06 -1.36 -26.84
CA ILE A 266 11.34 -0.75 -26.50
C ILE A 266 11.18 0.76 -26.26
N GLY A 267 10.49 1.47 -27.17
CA GLY A 267 10.21 2.89 -27.00
C GLY A 267 9.45 3.21 -25.71
N LEU A 268 8.47 2.38 -25.38
CA LEU A 268 7.69 2.49 -24.15
C LEU A 268 8.56 2.27 -22.89
N ILE A 269 9.38 1.24 -22.86
CA ILE A 269 10.29 0.95 -21.75
C ILE A 269 11.29 2.10 -21.56
N VAL A 270 11.92 2.58 -22.63
CA VAL A 270 12.90 3.68 -22.54
C VAL A 270 12.24 4.97 -22.06
N SER A 271 11.11 5.36 -22.66
CA SER A 271 10.39 6.58 -22.25
C SER A 271 9.89 6.50 -20.81
N SER A 272 9.38 5.35 -20.38
CA SER A 272 8.94 5.13 -19.01
C SER A 272 10.09 5.14 -18.01
N ALA A 273 11.26 4.60 -18.37
CA ALA A 273 12.46 4.68 -17.54
C ALA A 273 12.92 6.12 -17.33
N VAL A 274 12.86 6.96 -18.38
CA VAL A 274 13.15 8.40 -18.27
C VAL A 274 12.15 9.09 -17.34
N CYS A 275 10.85 8.78 -17.47
CA CYS A 275 9.81 9.32 -16.59
C CYS A 275 10.01 8.91 -15.12
N LEU A 276 10.38 7.65 -14.88
CA LEU A 276 10.71 7.14 -13.55
C LEU A 276 11.90 7.89 -12.95
N ALA A 277 13.01 7.97 -13.72
CA ALA A 277 14.21 8.67 -13.27
C ALA A 277 13.94 10.14 -12.98
N ALA A 278 13.24 10.85 -13.86
CA ALA A 278 12.88 12.26 -13.65
C ALA A 278 12.02 12.46 -12.40
N SER A 279 11.01 11.60 -12.19
CA SER A 279 10.14 11.65 -11.01
C SER A 279 10.93 11.37 -9.72
N LEU A 280 11.83 10.39 -9.73
CA LEU A 280 12.66 10.06 -8.58
C LEU A 280 13.69 11.16 -8.30
N VAL A 281 14.33 11.74 -9.32
CA VAL A 281 15.23 12.89 -9.16
C VAL A 281 14.48 14.06 -8.53
N PHE A 282 13.28 14.36 -9.01
CA PHE A 282 12.44 15.41 -8.41
C PHE A 282 12.14 15.11 -6.93
N LEU A 283 11.59 13.94 -6.62
CA LEU A 283 11.14 13.59 -5.27
C LEU A 283 12.31 13.38 -4.27
N LEU A 284 13.46 12.90 -4.70
CA LEU A 284 14.59 12.59 -3.82
C LEU A 284 15.54 13.79 -3.63
N PHE A 285 15.80 14.56 -4.69
CA PHE A 285 16.86 15.54 -4.69
C PHE A 285 16.36 16.99 -4.77
N LEU A 286 15.33 17.27 -5.55
CA LEU A 286 14.82 18.63 -5.76
C LEU A 286 13.76 19.01 -4.72
N ASP A 287 12.81 18.15 -4.46
CA ASP A 287 11.78 18.38 -3.44
C ASP A 287 12.15 17.69 -2.12
N LYS A 288 12.45 18.50 -1.12
CA LYS A 288 12.76 18.01 0.25
C LYS A 288 11.63 18.29 1.24
N SER A 289 10.47 18.62 0.75
CA SER A 289 9.28 18.88 1.58
C SER A 289 9.00 17.72 2.53
N ASN A 290 8.68 18.05 3.78
CA ASN A 290 8.27 17.11 4.81
C ASN A 290 9.27 15.97 5.14
N ALA A 291 10.51 16.01 4.61
CA ALA A 291 11.53 15.03 4.96
C ALA A 291 11.96 15.15 6.42
N ARG A 292 12.15 14.02 7.08
CA ARG A 292 12.61 13.93 8.46
C ARG A 292 13.86 13.06 8.54
N LYS A 293 14.88 13.55 9.25
CA LYS A 293 16.05 12.75 9.64
C LYS A 293 15.69 11.89 10.85
N GLY A 294 16.30 10.74 10.97
CA GLY A 294 16.14 9.83 12.10
C GLY A 294 15.94 8.38 11.66
N GLY A 295 15.83 7.49 12.65
CA GLY A 295 15.55 6.08 12.46
C GLY A 295 14.21 5.68 13.07
N VAL A 296 14.09 4.39 13.38
CA VAL A 296 12.95 3.81 14.10
C VAL A 296 13.14 4.09 15.59
N ARG A 297 12.21 4.81 16.20
CA ARG A 297 12.14 5.01 17.63
C ARG A 297 10.89 4.32 18.18
N ASP A 298 10.99 3.71 19.36
CA ASP A 298 9.86 3.01 20.01
C ASP A 298 9.17 1.95 19.10
N GLY A 299 9.91 1.39 18.12
CA GLY A 299 9.39 0.47 17.10
C GLY A 299 8.69 -0.76 17.66
N LYS A 300 9.02 -1.18 18.91
CA LYS A 300 8.35 -2.28 19.58
C LYS A 300 6.82 -2.13 19.65
N TYR A 301 6.30 -0.91 19.82
CA TYR A 301 4.87 -0.66 19.88
C TYR A 301 4.18 -0.90 18.54
N PHE A 302 4.88 -0.55 17.45
CA PHE A 302 4.41 -0.82 16.10
C PHE A 302 4.45 -2.32 15.79
N PHE A 303 5.62 -2.95 15.93
CA PHE A 303 5.81 -4.35 15.55
C PHE A 303 4.99 -5.32 16.39
N PHE A 304 4.81 -5.04 17.68
CA PHE A 304 3.92 -5.84 18.53
C PHE A 304 2.47 -5.76 18.05
N ALA A 305 1.98 -4.57 17.72
CA ALA A 305 0.62 -4.38 17.22
C ALA A 305 0.43 -4.90 15.78
N ALA A 306 1.49 -4.89 14.96
CA ALA A 306 1.48 -5.40 13.59
C ALA A 306 1.75 -6.91 13.49
N ALA A 307 2.19 -7.57 14.58
CA ALA A 307 2.72 -8.93 14.55
C ALA A 307 1.75 -9.94 13.93
N VAL A 308 0.47 -9.88 14.29
CA VAL A 308 -0.54 -10.81 13.77
C VAL A 308 -0.74 -10.61 12.26
N GLY A 309 -0.83 -9.34 11.80
CA GLY A 309 -0.95 -9.04 10.37
C GLY A 309 0.28 -9.48 9.59
N ILE A 310 1.48 -9.23 10.12
CA ILE A 310 2.74 -9.68 9.51
C ILE A 310 2.77 -11.20 9.41
N ALA A 311 2.40 -11.91 10.48
CA ALA A 311 2.38 -13.37 10.50
C ALA A 311 1.38 -13.94 9.47
N VAL A 312 0.17 -13.41 9.40
CA VAL A 312 -0.85 -13.84 8.43
C VAL A 312 -0.37 -13.63 6.99
N CYS A 313 0.15 -12.44 6.68
CA CYS A 313 0.69 -12.15 5.33
C CYS A 313 1.91 -13.02 5.00
N ALA A 314 2.81 -13.26 5.97
CA ALA A 314 3.97 -14.12 5.77
C ALA A 314 3.57 -15.58 5.51
N VAL A 315 2.60 -16.10 6.27
CA VAL A 315 2.06 -17.46 6.05
C VAL A 315 1.42 -17.56 4.66
N GLN A 316 0.60 -16.57 4.28
CA GLN A 316 -0.01 -16.52 2.95
C GLN A 316 1.06 -16.52 1.84
N TRP A 317 2.09 -15.67 1.98
CA TRP A 317 3.20 -15.59 1.04
C TRP A 317 3.95 -16.94 0.93
N ILE A 318 4.24 -17.59 2.07
CA ILE A 318 4.89 -18.90 2.10
C ILE A 318 4.01 -19.99 1.45
N VAL A 319 2.70 -19.99 1.74
CA VAL A 319 1.76 -20.94 1.12
C VAL A 319 1.75 -20.78 -0.41
N VAL A 320 1.65 -19.54 -0.91
CA VAL A 320 1.68 -19.28 -2.35
C VAL A 320 3.04 -19.66 -2.97
N LEU A 321 4.15 -19.47 -2.25
CA LEU A 321 5.47 -19.90 -2.70
C LEU A 321 5.53 -21.42 -2.84
N ILE A 322 5.09 -22.16 -1.81
CA ILE A 322 5.10 -23.64 -1.82
C ILE A 322 4.18 -24.16 -2.92
N THR A 323 2.97 -23.65 -3.03
CA THR A 323 2.01 -24.08 -4.06
C THR A 323 2.53 -23.79 -5.47
N GLY A 324 3.27 -22.70 -5.67
CA GLY A 324 3.89 -22.39 -6.95
C GLY A 324 4.98 -23.40 -7.36
N PHE A 325 5.65 -24.04 -6.43
CA PHE A 325 6.62 -25.12 -6.73
C PHE A 325 6.01 -26.53 -6.83
N THR A 326 4.74 -26.68 -6.43
CA THR A 326 4.06 -27.99 -6.45
C THR A 326 2.93 -28.07 -7.48
N ALA A 327 2.67 -27.00 -8.21
CA ALA A 327 1.71 -26.90 -9.31
C ALA A 327 2.37 -27.23 -10.67
#